data_4024915741116e716f9440019f9a74d8
#
_entry.id   4024915741116e716f9440019f9a74d8
#
_cell.length_a   1.000
_cell.length_b   1.000
_cell.length_c   1.000
_cell.angle_alpha   90.00
_cell.angle_beta   90.00
_cell.angle_gamma   90.00
#
_symmetry.space_group_name_H-M   'P 1'
#
loop_
_entity.id
_entity.type
_entity.pdbx_description
1 polymer ?
#
loop_
_entity_poly.entity_id
_entity_poly.type
_entity_poly.pdbx_seq_one_letter_code
_entity_poly.pdbx_strand_id
1 'polypeptide(L)'
;MISGILAGLIYYAFLQIKNSRKVNLSMGFSHFGIAVMILGIGLVSSLESQKELIAFKEKPFELESYSITYLGEEKKISQNFSSDEVSFKVNNSNKEFNLIAEKRYYPVSKSIMTEAAIFPSIKEDLYISCLLYTSPSPRDLA
;
A
#
# COMPACT_ATOMS: atom_id res chain seq x y z
N MET A 1 -14.27 8.03 19.02
CA MET A 1 -15.73 7.68 18.92
C MET A 1 -15.99 6.30 18.30
N ILE A 2 -15.22 5.85 17.32
CA ILE A 2 -15.42 4.54 16.65
C ILE A 2 -15.18 3.35 17.59
N SER A 3 -14.24 3.44 18.53
CA SER A 3 -13.91 2.36 19.49
C SER A 3 -15.07 2.02 20.44
N GLY A 4 -15.86 3.02 20.85
CA GLY A 4 -17.01 2.80 21.75
C GLY A 4 -18.16 2.06 21.07
N ILE A 5 -18.40 2.35 19.78
CA ILE A 5 -19.46 1.68 18.99
C ILE A 5 -19.08 0.22 18.76
N LEU A 6 -17.81 -0.05 18.44
CA LEU A 6 -17.33 -1.41 18.22
C LEU A 6 -17.38 -2.25 19.50
N ALA A 7 -16.97 -1.70 20.64
CA ALA A 7 -17.06 -2.34 21.94
C ALA A 7 -18.54 -2.64 22.31
N GLY A 8 -19.44 -1.71 22.01
CA GLY A 8 -20.88 -1.89 22.23
C GLY A 8 -21.49 -3.02 21.39
N LEU A 9 -21.10 -3.13 20.11
CA LEU A 9 -21.55 -4.19 19.23
C LEU A 9 -21.04 -5.58 19.66
N ILE A 10 -19.77 -5.66 20.06
CA ILE A 10 -19.18 -6.91 20.57
C ILE A 10 -19.86 -7.33 21.87
N TYR A 11 -20.11 -6.39 22.79
CA TYR A 11 -20.79 -6.67 24.04
C TYR A 11 -22.23 -7.12 23.81
N TYR A 12 -22.95 -6.46 22.89
CA TYR A 12 -24.33 -6.84 22.51
C TYR A 12 -24.37 -8.24 21.90
N ALA A 13 -23.45 -8.56 20.99
CA ALA A 13 -23.33 -9.89 20.39
C ALA A 13 -23.06 -10.96 21.46
N PHE A 14 -22.20 -10.67 22.42
CA PHE A 14 -21.89 -11.56 23.53
C PHE A 14 -23.11 -11.82 24.44
N LEU A 15 -23.91 -10.80 24.74
CA LEU A 15 -25.15 -10.92 25.52
C LEU A 15 -26.19 -11.76 24.78
N GLN A 16 -26.33 -11.60 23.46
CA GLN A 16 -27.24 -12.38 22.64
C GLN A 16 -26.86 -13.88 22.66
N ILE A 17 -25.57 -14.19 22.56
CA ILE A 17 -25.05 -15.55 22.65
C ILE A 17 -25.35 -16.17 24.02
N LYS A 18 -25.16 -15.42 25.10
CA LYS A 18 -25.38 -15.88 26.47
C LYS A 18 -26.88 -16.13 26.79
N ASN A 19 -27.79 -15.36 26.19
CA ASN A 19 -29.21 -15.40 26.49
C ASN A 19 -30.01 -16.34 25.57
N SER A 20 -29.40 -16.83 24.49
CA SER A 20 -30.09 -17.70 23.51
C SER A 20 -29.89 -19.17 23.85
N ARG A 21 -30.99 -19.86 24.22
CA ARG A 21 -30.99 -21.33 24.50
C ARG A 21 -30.77 -22.19 23.24
N LYS A 22 -30.82 -21.63 22.04
CA LYS A 22 -30.52 -22.30 20.77
C LYS A 22 -29.76 -21.34 19.88
N VAL A 23 -28.46 -21.20 20.12
CA VAL A 23 -27.58 -20.45 19.22
C VAL A 23 -27.36 -21.31 17.98
N ASN A 24 -27.79 -20.82 16.81
CA ASN A 24 -27.35 -21.36 15.54
C ASN A 24 -25.84 -21.00 15.39
N LEU A 25 -24.98 -21.96 15.70
CA LEU A 25 -23.53 -21.82 15.66
C LEU A 25 -23.06 -21.25 14.30
N SER A 26 -23.68 -21.69 13.19
CA SER A 26 -23.36 -21.19 11.85
C SER A 26 -23.61 -19.67 11.69
N MET A 27 -24.75 -19.21 12.25
CA MET A 27 -25.06 -17.77 12.25
C MET A 27 -24.06 -16.97 13.10
N GLY A 28 -23.69 -17.52 14.27
CA GLY A 28 -22.67 -16.91 15.14
C GLY A 28 -21.32 -16.78 14.45
N PHE A 29 -20.85 -17.81 13.76
CA PHE A 29 -19.57 -17.77 13.01
C PHE A 29 -19.62 -16.79 11.86
N SER A 30 -20.73 -16.69 11.12
CA SER A 30 -20.87 -15.75 10.02
C SER A 30 -20.77 -14.29 10.50
N HIS A 31 -21.49 -13.94 11.56
CA HIS A 31 -21.44 -12.59 12.12
C HIS A 31 -20.06 -12.26 12.74
N PHE A 32 -19.44 -13.23 13.40
CA PHE A 32 -18.08 -13.07 13.91
C PHE A 32 -17.07 -12.83 12.80
N GLY A 33 -17.15 -13.57 11.69
CA GLY A 33 -16.28 -13.37 10.53
C GLY A 33 -16.39 -11.96 9.94
N ILE A 34 -17.63 -11.47 9.77
CA ILE A 34 -17.87 -10.10 9.30
C ILE A 34 -17.30 -9.07 10.27
N ALA A 35 -17.49 -9.26 11.57
CA ALA A 35 -16.99 -8.35 12.60
C ALA A 35 -15.45 -8.28 12.58
N VAL A 36 -14.77 -9.42 12.45
CA VAL A 36 -13.30 -9.48 12.34
C VAL A 36 -12.83 -8.79 11.07
N MET A 37 -13.51 -8.98 9.94
CA MET A 37 -13.18 -8.33 8.68
C MET A 37 -13.28 -6.80 8.78
N ILE A 38 -14.37 -6.29 9.34
CA ILE A 38 -14.56 -4.84 9.55
C ILE A 38 -13.50 -4.28 10.47
N LEU A 39 -13.18 -5.01 11.54
CA LEU A 39 -12.11 -4.63 12.46
C LEU A 39 -10.76 -4.58 11.76
N GLY A 40 -10.44 -5.56 10.93
CA GLY A 40 -9.20 -5.60 10.14
C GLY A 40 -9.08 -4.42 9.19
N ILE A 41 -10.13 -4.11 8.44
CA ILE A 41 -10.15 -2.94 7.54
C ILE A 41 -9.96 -1.64 8.34
N GLY A 42 -10.66 -1.50 9.47
CA GLY A 42 -10.54 -0.31 10.32
C GLY A 42 -9.14 -0.13 10.91
N LEU A 43 -8.48 -1.22 11.31
CA LEU A 43 -7.11 -1.17 11.80
C LEU A 43 -6.13 -0.77 10.71
N VAL A 44 -6.20 -1.39 9.53
CA VAL A 44 -5.32 -1.05 8.39
C VAL A 44 -5.46 0.43 8.04
N SER A 45 -6.69 0.91 7.83
CA SER A 45 -6.94 2.32 7.51
C SER A 45 -6.48 3.31 8.58
N SER A 46 -6.40 2.87 9.85
CA SER A 46 -5.97 3.74 10.96
C SER A 46 -4.45 3.74 11.16
N LEU A 47 -3.77 2.69 10.70
CA LEU A 47 -2.32 2.51 10.86
C LEU A 47 -1.55 2.83 9.58
N GLU A 48 -2.25 2.97 8.46
CA GLU A 48 -1.64 3.35 7.18
C GLU A 48 -1.10 4.78 7.24
N SER A 49 0.18 4.93 6.88
CA SER A 49 0.84 6.23 6.71
C SER A 49 1.23 6.38 5.25
N GLN A 50 0.62 7.36 4.57
CA GLN A 50 0.87 7.64 3.17
C GLN A 50 1.42 9.06 3.02
N LYS A 51 2.44 9.19 2.16
CA LYS A 51 3.05 10.48 1.84
C LYS A 51 3.25 10.60 0.33
N GLU A 52 2.62 11.59 -0.25
CA GLU A 52 2.82 11.95 -1.65
C GLU A 52 3.78 13.14 -1.73
N LEU A 53 4.82 13.01 -2.54
CA LEU A 53 5.79 14.06 -2.71
C LEU A 53 6.48 14.00 -4.08
N ILE A 54 7.07 15.10 -4.48
CA ILE A 54 7.94 15.15 -5.64
C ILE A 54 9.36 14.83 -5.17
N ALA A 55 9.89 13.70 -5.63
CA ALA A 55 11.23 13.29 -5.29
C ALA A 55 12.26 14.04 -6.17
N PHE A 56 13.24 14.66 -5.54
CA PHE A 56 14.40 15.25 -6.22
C PHE A 56 15.62 14.34 -6.07
N LYS A 57 16.43 14.26 -7.12
CA LYS A 57 17.63 13.42 -7.12
C LYS A 57 18.53 13.79 -5.94
N GLU A 58 19.02 12.77 -5.25
CA GLU A 58 19.94 12.86 -4.09
C GLU A 58 19.39 13.61 -2.86
N LYS A 59 18.13 14.01 -2.86
CA LYS A 59 17.51 14.59 -1.67
C LYS A 59 16.75 13.50 -0.91
N PRO A 60 17.16 13.20 0.34
CA PRO A 60 16.44 12.26 1.17
C PRO A 60 15.10 12.85 1.64
N PHE A 61 14.11 12.01 1.75
CA PHE A 61 12.85 12.32 2.42
C PHE A 61 12.54 11.23 3.46
N GLU A 62 11.84 11.61 4.49
CA GLU A 62 11.54 10.74 5.60
C GLU A 62 10.08 10.30 5.56
N LEU A 63 9.86 9.01 5.75
CA LEU A 63 8.57 8.38 5.97
C LEU A 63 8.69 7.47 7.19
N GLU A 64 8.07 7.87 8.29
CA GLU A 64 8.14 7.17 9.58
C GLU A 64 9.61 6.90 9.99
N SER A 65 10.01 5.63 9.99
CA SER A 65 11.36 5.18 10.37
C SER A 65 12.32 5.01 9.18
N TYR A 66 11.86 5.34 7.96
CA TYR A 66 12.63 5.18 6.73
C TYR A 66 13.09 6.51 6.16
N SER A 67 14.38 6.59 5.83
CA SER A 67 14.95 7.66 5.02
C SER A 67 15.13 7.15 3.59
N ILE A 68 14.43 7.76 2.64
CA ILE A 68 14.35 7.30 1.27
C ILE A 68 15.01 8.35 0.37
N THR A 69 15.94 7.92 -0.45
CA THR A 69 16.68 8.78 -1.40
C THR A 69 16.42 8.29 -2.82
N TYR A 70 15.95 9.17 -3.68
CA TYR A 70 15.84 8.93 -5.11
C TYR A 70 17.20 8.99 -5.77
N LEU A 71 17.64 7.90 -6.41
CA LEU A 71 18.95 7.79 -7.07
C LEU A 71 18.90 8.19 -8.54
N GLY A 72 17.83 7.92 -9.21
CA GLY A 72 17.65 8.21 -10.63
C GLY A 72 16.73 7.23 -11.32
N GLU A 73 16.55 7.48 -12.62
CA GLU A 73 15.75 6.62 -13.51
C GLU A 73 16.62 6.07 -14.63
N GLU A 74 16.32 4.85 -15.04
CA GLU A 74 16.96 4.18 -16.16
C GLU A 74 15.91 3.55 -17.07
N LYS A 75 16.09 3.72 -18.40
CA LYS A 75 15.22 3.07 -19.38
C LYS A 75 15.76 1.70 -19.74
N LYS A 76 14.88 0.70 -19.65
CA LYS A 76 15.18 -0.67 -20.00
C LYS A 76 14.24 -1.17 -21.10
N ILE A 77 14.82 -1.76 -22.11
CA ILE A 77 14.05 -2.32 -23.23
C ILE A 77 14.13 -3.84 -23.12
N SER A 78 12.98 -4.48 -22.99
CA SER A 78 12.83 -5.93 -23.02
C SER A 78 12.16 -6.37 -24.32
N GLN A 79 12.05 -7.67 -24.56
CA GLN A 79 11.41 -8.20 -25.78
C GLN A 79 9.94 -7.84 -25.90
N ASN A 80 9.22 -7.74 -24.79
CA ASN A 80 7.77 -7.57 -24.74
C ASN A 80 7.32 -6.21 -24.19
N PHE A 81 8.21 -5.46 -23.56
CA PHE A 81 7.89 -4.16 -22.96
C PHE A 81 9.13 -3.26 -22.88
N SER A 82 8.90 -1.97 -22.78
CA SER A 82 9.90 -1.01 -22.32
C SER A 82 9.53 -0.55 -20.90
N SER A 83 10.52 -0.42 -20.02
CA SER A 83 10.29 0.08 -18.66
C SER A 83 11.16 1.30 -18.35
N ASP A 84 10.59 2.20 -17.58
CA ASP A 84 11.31 3.24 -16.88
C ASP A 84 11.48 2.74 -15.43
N GLU A 85 12.71 2.33 -15.08
CA GLU A 85 13.07 1.84 -13.75
C GLU A 85 13.53 3.01 -12.89
N VAL A 86 12.94 3.16 -11.72
CA VAL A 86 13.28 4.20 -10.76
C VAL A 86 13.90 3.57 -9.53
N SER A 87 15.13 3.94 -9.24
CA SER A 87 15.90 3.39 -8.13
C SER A 87 15.83 4.28 -6.90
N PHE A 88 15.53 3.66 -5.76
CA PHE A 88 15.51 4.28 -4.45
C PHE A 88 16.48 3.58 -3.52
N LYS A 89 17.23 4.37 -2.78
CA LYS A 89 18.02 3.92 -1.65
C LYS A 89 17.21 4.16 -0.39
N VAL A 90 16.97 3.11 0.33
CA VAL A 90 16.21 3.15 1.57
C VAL A 90 17.13 2.83 2.74
N ASN A 91 17.11 3.70 3.72
CA ASN A 91 17.86 3.54 4.97
C ASN A 91 16.86 3.50 6.15
N ASN A 92 16.93 2.44 6.91
CA ASN A 92 16.29 2.35 8.22
C ASN A 92 17.39 2.20 9.26
N SER A 93 17.14 2.54 10.51
CA SER A 93 18.10 2.53 11.62
C SER A 93 19.03 1.30 11.68
N ASN A 94 18.62 0.16 11.10
CA ASN A 94 19.34 -1.10 11.15
C ASN A 94 19.79 -1.66 9.80
N LYS A 95 19.27 -1.15 8.67
CA LYS A 95 19.54 -1.73 7.34
C LYS A 95 19.47 -0.66 6.26
N GLU A 96 20.35 -0.82 5.29
CA GLU A 96 20.34 -0.09 4.03
C GLU A 96 20.07 -1.06 2.88
N PHE A 97 19.13 -0.72 1.99
CA PHE A 97 18.79 -1.55 0.83
C PHE A 97 18.26 -0.68 -0.32
N ASN A 98 18.29 -1.22 -1.52
CA ASN A 98 17.77 -0.55 -2.69
C ASN A 98 16.42 -1.15 -3.08
N LEU A 99 15.51 -0.28 -3.51
CA LEU A 99 14.21 -0.64 -4.08
C LEU A 99 14.12 -0.06 -5.49
N ILE A 100 13.51 -0.82 -6.39
CA ILE A 100 13.31 -0.42 -7.79
C ILE A 100 11.81 -0.49 -8.08
N ALA A 101 11.23 0.66 -8.39
CA ALA A 101 9.87 0.74 -8.91
C ALA A 101 9.92 0.92 -10.43
N GLU A 102 9.01 0.30 -11.15
CA GLU A 102 9.02 0.30 -12.61
C GLU A 102 7.69 0.80 -13.18
N LYS A 103 7.79 1.49 -14.30
CA LYS A 103 6.64 1.77 -15.14
C LYS A 103 6.86 1.10 -16.48
N ARG A 104 6.07 0.07 -16.76
CA ARG A 104 6.17 -0.75 -17.97
C ARG A 104 5.17 -0.31 -19.02
N TYR A 105 5.63 -0.18 -20.24
CA TYR A 105 4.78 0.01 -21.42
C TYR A 105 4.83 -1.22 -22.30
N TYR A 106 3.66 -1.79 -22.57
CA TYR A 106 3.47 -2.95 -23.44
C TYR A 106 2.98 -2.51 -24.80
N PRO A 107 3.82 -2.51 -25.85
CA PRO A 107 3.46 -1.98 -27.17
C PRO A 107 2.35 -2.76 -27.86
N VAL A 108 2.23 -4.07 -27.64
CA VAL A 108 1.20 -4.92 -28.24
C VAL A 108 -0.19 -4.61 -27.70
N SER A 109 -0.32 -4.53 -26.39
CA SER A 109 -1.60 -4.23 -25.73
C SER A 109 -1.87 -2.73 -25.58
N LYS A 110 -0.88 -1.88 -25.89
CA LYS A 110 -0.90 -0.42 -25.67
C LYS A 110 -1.26 -0.04 -24.23
N SER A 111 -0.86 -0.89 -23.28
CA SER A 111 -1.14 -0.71 -21.85
C SER A 111 0.10 -0.25 -21.10
N ILE A 112 -0.13 0.56 -20.08
CA ILE A 112 0.87 0.98 -19.13
C ILE A 112 0.56 0.28 -17.81
N MET A 113 1.59 -0.31 -17.20
CA MET A 113 1.51 -0.96 -15.89
C MET A 113 2.57 -0.38 -14.97
N THR A 114 2.17 0.04 -13.79
CA THR A 114 3.09 0.50 -12.76
C THR A 114 3.37 -0.65 -11.80
N GLU A 115 4.64 -0.99 -11.65
CA GLU A 115 5.10 -1.98 -10.68
C GLU A 115 5.74 -1.25 -9.51
N ALA A 116 5.15 -1.44 -8.35
CA ALA A 116 5.64 -0.85 -7.14
C ALA A 116 6.78 -1.68 -6.53
N ALA A 117 7.70 -0.99 -5.89
CA ALA A 117 8.70 -1.63 -5.05
C ALA A 117 8.12 -1.90 -3.66
N ILE A 118 8.20 -3.14 -3.20
CA ILE A 118 7.66 -3.55 -1.91
C ILE A 118 8.77 -4.16 -1.07
N PHE A 119 8.92 -3.69 0.15
CA PHE A 119 9.79 -4.28 1.15
C PHE A 119 8.92 -4.82 2.29
N PRO A 120 8.68 -6.14 2.33
CA PRO A 120 7.85 -6.75 3.36
C PRO A 120 8.61 -6.90 4.68
N SER A 121 7.95 -6.56 5.79
CA SER A 121 8.44 -6.77 7.14
C SER A 121 7.34 -7.30 8.05
N ILE A 122 7.70 -7.85 9.23
CA ILE A 122 6.73 -8.39 10.19
C ILE A 122 5.87 -7.29 10.83
N LYS A 123 6.41 -6.08 10.94
CA LYS A 123 5.72 -4.96 11.60
C LYS A 123 5.00 -4.04 10.63
N GLU A 124 5.59 -3.82 9.47
CA GLU A 124 5.15 -2.83 8.49
C GLU A 124 5.72 -3.18 7.11
N ASP A 125 4.96 -2.96 6.08
CA ASP A 125 5.42 -3.12 4.70
C ASP A 125 5.66 -1.74 4.10
N LEU A 126 6.87 -1.52 3.55
CA LEU A 126 7.18 -0.30 2.81
C LEU A 126 6.80 -0.49 1.35
N TYR A 127 5.95 0.38 0.85
CA TYR A 127 5.46 0.40 -0.52
C TYR A 127 5.85 1.71 -1.20
N ILE A 128 6.59 1.62 -2.31
CA ILE A 128 6.98 2.79 -3.10
C ILE A 128 6.44 2.61 -4.52
N SER A 129 5.56 3.53 -4.94
CA SER A 129 5.04 3.57 -6.30
C SER A 129 5.40 4.90 -6.95
N CYS A 130 5.89 4.84 -8.19
CA CYS A 130 6.21 6.03 -8.97
C CYS A 130 5.08 6.38 -9.90
N LEU A 131 4.45 7.53 -9.65
CA LEU A 131 3.59 8.19 -10.62
C LEU A 131 4.50 9.07 -11.51
N LEU A 132 5.12 8.48 -12.51
CA LEU A 132 5.79 9.27 -13.53
C LEU A 132 4.71 9.96 -14.35
N TYR A 133 4.51 11.26 -14.10
CA TYR A 133 3.79 12.09 -15.04
C TYR A 133 4.60 12.10 -16.33
N THR A 134 4.09 11.50 -17.38
CA THR A 134 4.63 11.69 -18.73
C THR A 134 4.68 13.19 -18.97
N SER A 135 5.83 13.67 -19.44
CA SER A 135 5.96 15.03 -19.97
C SER A 135 4.72 15.36 -20.81
N PRO A 136 4.14 16.56 -20.71
CA PRO A 136 2.98 16.92 -21.50
C PRO A 136 3.25 16.54 -22.95
N SER A 137 2.30 15.82 -23.53
CA SER A 137 2.38 15.45 -24.95
C SER A 137 2.62 16.71 -25.78
N PRO A 138 3.41 16.66 -26.86
CA PRO A 138 3.57 17.80 -27.76
C PRO A 138 2.24 18.39 -28.28
N ARG A 139 1.13 17.66 -28.12
CA ARG A 139 -0.24 18.13 -28.43
C ARG A 139 -0.83 19.04 -27.35
N ASP A 140 -0.27 19.03 -26.14
CA ASP A 140 -0.79 19.84 -25.02
C ASP A 140 -0.07 21.22 -24.97
N LEU A 141 0.85 21.48 -25.89
CA LEU A 141 1.60 22.72 -26.04
C LEU A 141 1.21 23.53 -27.30
N ALA A 142 0.12 23.15 -27.99
CA ALA A 142 -0.36 23.83 -29.18
C ALA A 142 -1.60 24.70 -28.91
#